data_cae5c413cad3ccedea7776f8c0667493
#
_entry.id   cae5c413cad3ccedea7776f8c0667493
#
_cell.length_a   1.000
_cell.length_b   1.000
_cell.length_c   1.000
_cell.angle_alpha   90.00
_cell.angle_beta   90.00
_cell.angle_gamma   90.00
#
_symmetry.space_group_name_H-M   'P 1'
#
loop_
_entity.id
_entity.type
_entity.pdbx_description
1 polymer ?
#
loop_
_entity_poly.entity_id
_entity_poly.type
_entity_poly.pdbx_seq_one_letter_code
_entity_poly.pdbx_strand_id
1 'polypeptide(L)'
;MFNYNTAEKIKTIEEHTDYIRNIAVHPTQPYVISCSDDDTIRMFDWDKHWAKVNTFMDHEHYIMAVVFNHKDPNMFASASLDKTIKIWTVGTAKSTANYTLIGHEAGVNCVDFSRDLERPHLCSGSDDGHVKIWDYQTRQCLFTFDHQLGGHNESVSCVMFHPEIPIVMSGGEDEVVNVWSSTTYKAVTQLNYGLKRIWSISAMPETNAVGFGYDEGTVVIKIGKELPLATFNNGKVVQVKSNEI
;
A
#
# COMPACT_ATOMS: atom_id res chain seq x y z
N MET A 1 14.71 -2.39 -17.12
CA MET A 1 14.69 -0.92 -16.87
C MET A 1 14.82 -0.18 -18.17
N PHE A 2 14.11 0.90 -18.28
CA PHE A 2 14.08 1.72 -19.48
C PHE A 2 14.31 3.18 -19.12
N ASN A 3 14.91 3.93 -20.02
CA ASN A 3 14.96 5.38 -19.92
C ASN A 3 13.55 5.92 -20.22
N TYR A 4 13.00 6.71 -19.31
CA TYR A 4 11.64 7.24 -19.45
C TYR A 4 11.48 8.19 -20.66
N ASN A 5 12.52 8.96 -20.98
CA ASN A 5 12.46 9.93 -22.07
C ASN A 5 12.72 9.33 -23.45
N THR A 6 13.65 8.35 -23.54
CA THR A 6 14.07 7.76 -24.82
C THR A 6 13.43 6.40 -25.08
N ALA A 7 12.76 5.80 -24.11
CA ALA A 7 12.24 4.44 -24.13
C ALA A 7 13.31 3.36 -24.39
N GLU A 8 14.60 3.72 -24.33
CA GLU A 8 15.69 2.77 -24.52
C GLU A 8 15.84 1.86 -23.30
N LYS A 9 16.09 0.58 -23.54
CA LYS A 9 16.38 -0.39 -22.50
C LYS A 9 17.79 -0.14 -21.91
N ILE A 10 17.85 0.22 -20.64
CA ILE A 10 19.11 0.47 -19.92
C ILE A 10 19.70 -0.84 -19.41
N LYS A 11 18.89 -1.65 -18.74
CA LYS A 11 19.35 -2.91 -18.12
C LYS A 11 18.21 -3.90 -17.90
N THR A 12 18.53 -5.18 -18.02
CA THR A 12 17.72 -6.29 -17.53
C THR A 12 18.40 -6.88 -16.29
N ILE A 13 17.63 -7.13 -15.23
CA ILE A 13 18.09 -7.80 -14.02
C ILE A 13 17.37 -9.14 -13.95
N GLU A 14 18.11 -10.23 -14.04
CA GLU A 14 17.62 -11.60 -14.05
C GLU A 14 18.11 -12.33 -12.79
N GLU A 15 17.68 -11.85 -11.64
CA GLU A 15 18.13 -12.37 -10.34
C GLU A 15 17.09 -13.28 -9.68
N HIS A 16 15.78 -12.95 -9.80
CA HIS A 16 14.72 -13.83 -9.31
C HIS A 16 14.53 -15.05 -10.19
N THR A 17 14.16 -16.17 -9.58
CA THR A 17 13.97 -17.46 -10.26
C THR A 17 12.51 -17.77 -10.53
N ASP A 18 11.59 -16.91 -10.07
CA ASP A 18 10.15 -17.03 -10.27
C ASP A 18 9.51 -15.64 -10.45
N TYR A 19 8.17 -15.58 -10.55
CA TYR A 19 7.43 -14.34 -10.80
C TYR A 19 7.74 -13.25 -9.78
N ILE A 20 8.00 -12.04 -10.26
CA ILE A 20 8.13 -10.84 -9.41
C ILE A 20 6.75 -10.28 -9.17
N ARG A 21 6.36 -10.13 -7.91
CA ARG A 21 5.03 -9.66 -7.49
C ARG A 21 4.97 -8.17 -7.27
N ASN A 22 6.00 -7.61 -6.64
CA ASN A 22 6.00 -6.18 -6.30
C ASN A 22 7.41 -5.61 -6.28
N ILE A 23 7.49 -4.28 -6.43
CA ILE A 23 8.72 -3.49 -6.40
C ILE A 23 8.47 -2.24 -5.57
N ALA A 24 9.41 -1.90 -4.68
CA ALA A 24 9.38 -0.65 -3.93
C ALA A 24 10.70 0.11 -4.06
N VAL A 25 10.59 1.42 -4.22
CA VAL A 25 11.73 2.34 -4.31
C VAL A 25 11.96 2.97 -2.95
N HIS A 26 13.21 2.97 -2.50
CA HIS A 26 13.58 3.59 -1.23
C HIS A 26 13.38 5.12 -1.31
N PRO A 27 12.76 5.75 -0.29
CA PRO A 27 12.40 7.16 -0.37
C PRO A 27 13.57 8.14 -0.43
N THR A 28 14.76 7.77 0.08
CA THR A 28 15.91 8.69 0.21
C THR A 28 17.25 8.15 -0.24
N GLN A 29 17.40 6.82 -0.37
CA GLN A 29 18.65 6.17 -0.75
C GLN A 29 18.52 5.48 -2.11
N PRO A 30 19.61 5.18 -2.81
CA PRO A 30 19.58 4.62 -4.15
C PRO A 30 19.24 3.12 -4.18
N TYR A 31 18.19 2.73 -3.46
CA TYR A 31 17.80 1.33 -3.36
C TYR A 31 16.41 1.05 -3.94
N VAL A 32 16.33 -0.09 -4.59
CA VAL A 32 15.07 -0.74 -5.00
C VAL A 32 15.03 -2.11 -4.39
N ILE A 33 13.88 -2.49 -3.85
CA ILE A 33 13.59 -3.87 -3.45
C ILE A 33 12.54 -4.47 -4.36
N SER A 34 12.69 -5.76 -4.64
CA SER A 34 11.69 -6.57 -5.34
C SER A 34 11.36 -7.82 -4.55
N CYS A 35 10.13 -8.29 -4.61
CA CYS A 35 9.71 -9.55 -4.01
C CYS A 35 9.15 -10.49 -5.06
N SER A 36 9.21 -11.79 -4.79
CA SER A 36 8.95 -12.83 -5.77
C SER A 36 8.31 -14.08 -5.15
N ASP A 37 7.78 -14.94 -6.03
CA ASP A 37 7.33 -16.28 -5.74
C ASP A 37 8.50 -17.23 -5.41
N ASP A 38 9.75 -16.80 -5.57
CA ASP A 38 10.95 -17.52 -5.14
C ASP A 38 11.22 -17.38 -3.63
N ASP A 39 10.25 -16.90 -2.85
CA ASP A 39 10.26 -16.68 -1.40
C ASP A 39 11.35 -15.70 -0.93
N THR A 40 11.92 -14.91 -1.86
CA THR A 40 12.99 -13.95 -1.55
C THR A 40 12.60 -12.51 -1.83
N ILE A 41 13.20 -11.59 -1.06
CA ILE A 41 13.21 -10.16 -1.37
C ILE A 41 14.65 -9.79 -1.72
N ARG A 42 14.85 -9.12 -2.85
CA ARG A 42 16.17 -8.69 -3.31
C ARG A 42 16.29 -7.20 -3.36
N MET A 43 17.42 -6.69 -2.90
CA MET A 43 17.72 -5.25 -2.87
C MET A 43 18.85 -4.94 -3.85
N PHE A 44 18.64 -3.92 -4.65
CA PHE A 44 19.56 -3.43 -5.68
C PHE A 44 19.91 -1.97 -5.43
N ASP A 45 21.16 -1.61 -5.71
CA ASP A 45 21.70 -0.27 -5.60
C ASP A 45 21.93 0.28 -7.02
N TRP A 46 21.16 1.33 -7.41
CA TRP A 46 21.30 1.88 -8.77
C TRP A 46 22.57 2.72 -8.97
N ASP A 47 23.15 3.30 -7.91
CA ASP A 47 24.41 4.04 -7.99
C ASP A 47 25.60 3.08 -8.18
N LYS A 48 25.44 1.81 -7.78
CA LYS A 48 26.40 0.73 -8.02
C LYS A 48 26.06 -0.11 -9.24
N HIS A 49 25.59 0.55 -10.30
CA HIS A 49 25.21 -0.13 -11.55
C HIS A 49 24.17 -1.24 -11.35
N TRP A 50 23.21 -1.04 -10.45
CA TRP A 50 22.17 -2.01 -10.12
C TRP A 50 22.74 -3.33 -9.57
N ALA A 51 23.82 -3.23 -8.81
CA ALA A 51 24.33 -4.40 -8.11
C ALA A 51 23.35 -4.86 -7.05
N LYS A 52 23.18 -6.18 -6.94
CA LYS A 52 22.45 -6.76 -5.83
C LYS A 52 23.25 -6.58 -4.55
N VAL A 53 22.70 -5.89 -3.57
CA VAL A 53 23.38 -5.57 -2.29
C VAL A 53 22.89 -6.42 -1.13
N ASN A 54 21.68 -6.96 -1.22
CA ASN A 54 21.16 -7.89 -0.20
C ASN A 54 20.12 -8.83 -0.78
N THR A 55 19.93 -9.97 -0.10
CA THR A 55 18.83 -10.91 -0.31
C THR A 55 18.25 -11.25 1.07
N PHE A 56 16.94 -11.02 1.25
CA PHE A 56 16.22 -11.32 2.48
C PHE A 56 15.47 -12.63 2.29
N MET A 57 15.67 -13.58 3.22
CA MET A 57 15.13 -14.94 3.16
C MET A 57 14.65 -15.33 4.55
N ASP A 58 13.33 -15.32 4.75
CA ASP A 58 12.72 -15.72 6.02
C ASP A 58 11.22 -16.06 5.83
N HIS A 59 10.62 -15.71 4.69
CA HIS A 59 9.29 -16.17 4.31
C HIS A 59 9.30 -17.61 3.83
N GLU A 60 8.20 -18.32 4.06
CA GLU A 60 8.02 -19.74 3.73
C GLU A 60 7.09 -19.95 2.54
N HIS A 61 6.65 -18.86 1.87
CA HIS A 61 5.78 -18.87 0.70
C HIS A 61 5.92 -17.56 -0.08
N TYR A 62 5.28 -17.48 -1.23
CA TYR A 62 5.28 -16.34 -2.16
C TYR A 62 5.11 -15.00 -1.44
N ILE A 63 5.94 -14.04 -1.79
CA ILE A 63 5.91 -12.71 -1.21
C ILE A 63 5.15 -11.79 -2.17
N MET A 64 3.98 -11.37 -1.76
CA MET A 64 3.02 -10.65 -2.61
C MET A 64 3.26 -9.15 -2.66
N ALA A 65 3.74 -8.57 -1.55
CA ALA A 65 3.96 -7.12 -1.46
C ALA A 65 5.16 -6.76 -0.60
N VAL A 66 5.81 -5.64 -0.95
CA VAL A 66 6.85 -4.98 -0.17
C VAL A 66 6.63 -3.48 -0.16
N VAL A 67 6.85 -2.83 0.97
CA VAL A 67 6.69 -1.39 1.11
C VAL A 67 7.69 -0.81 2.10
N PHE A 68 8.30 0.34 1.77
CA PHE A 68 9.15 1.07 2.69
C PHE A 68 8.32 1.90 3.66
N ASN A 69 8.80 2.01 4.90
CA ASN A 69 8.23 2.92 5.86
C ASN A 69 8.67 4.37 5.54
N HIS A 70 7.72 5.23 5.24
CA HIS A 70 8.00 6.63 4.92
C HIS A 70 8.55 7.45 6.10
N LYS A 71 8.31 7.01 7.35
CA LYS A 71 8.77 7.68 8.58
C LYS A 71 10.16 7.21 8.99
N ASP A 72 10.45 5.94 8.77
CA ASP A 72 11.77 5.35 9.00
C ASP A 72 12.20 4.61 7.73
N PRO A 73 12.90 5.30 6.81
CA PRO A 73 13.32 4.71 5.56
C PRO A 73 14.20 3.48 5.70
N ASN A 74 14.83 3.27 6.87
CA ASN A 74 15.60 2.06 7.13
C ASN A 74 14.73 0.83 7.43
N MET A 75 13.41 0.99 7.49
CA MET A 75 12.47 -0.09 7.74
C MET A 75 11.61 -0.35 6.50
N PHE A 76 11.33 -1.61 6.23
CA PHE A 76 10.32 -2.02 5.26
C PHE A 76 9.51 -3.21 5.76
N ALA A 77 8.33 -3.40 5.19
CA ALA A 77 7.44 -4.53 5.46
C ALA A 77 7.26 -5.39 4.21
N SER A 78 7.01 -6.66 4.41
CA SER A 78 6.58 -7.61 3.37
C SER A 78 5.33 -8.37 3.79
N ALA A 79 4.48 -8.69 2.83
CA ALA A 79 3.31 -9.53 2.99
C ALA A 79 3.46 -10.81 2.16
N SER A 80 3.07 -11.95 2.71
CA SER A 80 3.29 -13.26 2.07
C SER A 80 2.08 -14.18 2.21
N LEU A 81 1.98 -15.12 1.27
CA LEU A 81 1.02 -16.22 1.35
C LEU A 81 1.32 -17.20 2.50
N ASP A 82 2.47 -17.08 3.20
CA ASP A 82 2.72 -17.77 4.47
C ASP A 82 1.87 -17.25 5.64
N LYS A 83 0.89 -16.35 5.35
CA LYS A 83 -0.06 -15.72 6.29
C LYS A 83 0.56 -14.68 7.22
N THR A 84 1.79 -14.28 6.97
CA THR A 84 2.54 -13.37 7.84
C THR A 84 2.91 -12.07 7.15
N ILE A 85 3.14 -11.06 7.99
CA ILE A 85 3.81 -9.83 7.60
C ILE A 85 5.14 -9.80 8.34
N LYS A 86 6.23 -9.55 7.63
CA LYS A 86 7.54 -9.45 8.24
C LYS A 86 8.09 -8.04 8.14
N ILE A 87 8.80 -7.63 9.18
CA ILE A 87 9.43 -6.30 9.27
C ILE A 87 10.94 -6.46 9.22
N TRP A 88 11.57 -5.65 8.40
CA TRP A 88 12.97 -5.73 8.02
C TRP A 88 13.69 -4.41 8.22
N THR A 89 15.02 -4.47 8.33
CA THR A 89 15.88 -3.27 8.37
C THR A 89 16.81 -3.25 7.15
N VAL A 90 16.87 -2.10 6.49
CA VAL A 90 17.81 -1.80 5.40
C VAL A 90 19.21 -1.57 5.97
N GLY A 91 20.24 -1.88 5.18
CA GLY A 91 21.64 -1.55 5.54
C GLY A 91 22.32 -2.46 6.55
N THR A 92 21.64 -3.52 6.99
CA THR A 92 22.26 -4.58 7.78
C THR A 92 22.64 -5.75 6.88
N ALA A 93 23.71 -6.47 7.22
CA ALA A 93 24.04 -7.73 6.55
C ALA A 93 23.08 -8.88 6.92
N LYS A 94 22.06 -8.59 7.71
CA LYS A 94 21.07 -9.55 8.18
C LYS A 94 20.08 -9.87 7.06
N SER A 95 19.92 -11.16 6.77
CA SER A 95 18.97 -11.67 5.77
C SER A 95 17.62 -12.10 6.35
N THR A 96 17.47 -12.10 7.68
CA THR A 96 16.25 -12.51 8.39
C THR A 96 15.47 -11.31 8.89
N ALA A 97 14.16 -11.46 9.05
CA ALA A 97 13.29 -10.42 9.57
C ALA A 97 13.66 -10.02 11.01
N ASN A 98 13.34 -8.79 11.37
CA ASN A 98 13.45 -8.32 12.74
C ASN A 98 12.41 -8.98 13.63
N TYR A 99 11.19 -9.07 13.12
CA TYR A 99 10.06 -9.76 13.75
C TYR A 99 8.95 -10.01 12.72
N THR A 100 8.01 -10.86 13.12
CA THR A 100 6.86 -11.29 12.33
C THR A 100 5.57 -10.86 13.02
N LEU A 101 4.62 -10.33 12.26
CA LEU A 101 3.24 -10.08 12.68
C LEU A 101 2.39 -11.26 12.22
N ILE A 102 1.72 -11.89 13.18
CA ILE A 102 0.89 -13.09 12.97
C ILE A 102 -0.54 -12.79 13.40
N GLY A 103 -1.53 -13.22 12.61
CA GLY A 103 -2.94 -13.05 12.96
C GLY A 103 -3.90 -13.10 11.77
N HIS A 104 -3.43 -13.10 10.53
CA HIS A 104 -4.24 -13.49 9.37
C HIS A 104 -4.41 -15.02 9.32
N GLU A 105 -5.56 -15.47 8.84
CA GLU A 105 -5.90 -16.90 8.74
C GLU A 105 -5.57 -17.47 7.37
N ALA A 106 -5.36 -16.60 6.36
CA ALA A 106 -4.97 -16.95 5.00
C ALA A 106 -3.84 -16.05 4.49
N GLY A 107 -3.43 -16.24 3.24
CA GLY A 107 -2.34 -15.48 2.61
C GLY A 107 -2.54 -13.97 2.70
N VAL A 108 -1.46 -13.22 2.94
CA VAL A 108 -1.49 -11.75 2.97
C VAL A 108 -1.00 -11.22 1.64
N ASN A 109 -1.88 -10.49 0.94
CA ASN A 109 -1.63 -10.02 -0.42
C ASN A 109 -1.03 -8.62 -0.49
N CYS A 110 -1.33 -7.78 0.48
CA CYS A 110 -0.98 -6.37 0.44
C CYS A 110 -0.71 -5.80 1.83
N VAL A 111 0.12 -4.78 1.87
CA VAL A 111 0.56 -4.10 3.09
C VAL A 111 0.90 -2.65 2.78
N ASP A 112 0.59 -1.73 3.71
CA ASP A 112 0.97 -0.32 3.59
C ASP A 112 1.21 0.30 4.96
N PHE A 113 2.14 1.27 5.02
CA PHE A 113 2.45 2.04 6.22
C PHE A 113 1.65 3.33 6.30
N SER A 114 1.14 3.63 7.47
CA SER A 114 0.55 4.93 7.76
C SER A 114 1.60 6.04 7.67
N ARG A 115 1.25 7.15 7.03
CA ARG A 115 2.06 8.39 7.00
C ARG A 115 1.83 9.30 8.19
N ASP A 116 0.83 9.02 9.02
CA ASP A 116 0.57 9.77 10.26
C ASP A 116 1.76 9.66 11.22
N LEU A 117 2.42 10.78 11.52
CA LEU A 117 3.65 10.83 12.31
C LEU A 117 3.46 10.37 13.77
N GLU A 118 2.26 10.49 14.31
CA GLU A 118 1.96 10.16 15.71
C GLU A 118 1.62 8.67 15.89
N ARG A 119 1.27 7.96 14.81
CA ARG A 119 0.74 6.59 14.90
C ARG A 119 1.60 5.60 14.13
N PRO A 120 2.27 4.67 14.82
CA PRO A 120 3.11 3.66 14.17
C PRO A 120 2.27 2.52 13.58
N HIS A 121 1.35 2.86 12.69
CA HIS A 121 0.40 1.89 12.13
C HIS A 121 0.82 1.38 10.77
N LEU A 122 0.41 0.15 10.52
CA LEU A 122 0.50 -0.55 9.24
C LEU A 122 -0.86 -1.19 8.97
N CYS A 123 -1.31 -1.24 7.72
CA CYS A 123 -2.49 -2.00 7.32
C CYS A 123 -2.11 -3.16 6.41
N SER A 124 -2.93 -4.21 6.42
CA SER A 124 -2.76 -5.38 5.56
C SER A 124 -4.10 -5.91 5.09
N GLY A 125 -4.10 -6.53 3.91
CA GLY A 125 -5.24 -7.24 3.35
C GLY A 125 -4.88 -8.65 2.97
N SER A 126 -5.83 -9.57 3.14
CA SER A 126 -5.61 -11.00 3.04
C SER A 126 -6.71 -11.74 2.28
N ASP A 127 -6.40 -12.96 1.86
CA ASP A 127 -7.37 -13.93 1.31
C ASP A 127 -8.43 -14.37 2.32
N ASP A 128 -8.24 -14.06 3.61
CA ASP A 128 -9.28 -14.28 4.63
C ASP A 128 -10.42 -13.23 4.58
N GLY A 129 -10.37 -12.29 3.64
CA GLY A 129 -11.34 -11.20 3.47
C GLY A 129 -11.19 -10.07 4.48
N HIS A 130 -10.24 -10.18 5.39
CA HIS A 130 -10.01 -9.18 6.43
C HIS A 130 -8.98 -8.14 6.02
N VAL A 131 -9.23 -6.91 6.47
CA VAL A 131 -8.22 -5.85 6.54
C VAL A 131 -7.88 -5.65 8.01
N LYS A 132 -6.59 -5.68 8.32
CA LYS A 132 -6.10 -5.52 9.70
C LYS A 132 -5.25 -4.27 9.84
N ILE A 133 -5.37 -3.62 10.99
CA ILE A 133 -4.51 -2.51 11.40
C ILE A 133 -3.60 -3.01 12.51
N TRP A 134 -2.32 -2.76 12.35
CA TRP A 134 -1.26 -3.18 13.26
C TRP A 134 -0.52 -1.98 13.81
N ASP A 135 -0.13 -2.06 15.06
CA ASP A 135 0.94 -1.23 15.60
C ASP A 135 2.26 -2.00 15.43
N TYR A 136 3.12 -1.49 14.56
CA TYR A 136 4.40 -2.17 14.27
C TYR A 136 5.45 -1.98 15.37
N GLN A 137 5.28 -1.04 16.32
CA GLN A 137 6.17 -0.89 17.48
C GLN A 137 5.81 -1.88 18.58
N THR A 138 4.52 -1.98 18.95
CA THR A 138 4.04 -2.93 19.95
C THR A 138 3.83 -4.33 19.36
N ARG A 139 3.84 -4.47 18.04
CA ARG A 139 3.65 -5.71 17.27
C ARG A 139 2.27 -6.33 17.46
N GLN A 140 1.27 -5.53 17.78
CA GLN A 140 -0.09 -5.99 18.04
C GLN A 140 -1.04 -5.65 16.90
N CYS A 141 -1.99 -6.55 16.64
CA CYS A 141 -3.15 -6.22 15.84
C CYS A 141 -4.08 -5.34 16.67
N LEU A 142 -4.28 -4.09 16.22
CA LEU A 142 -5.14 -3.12 16.88
C LEU A 142 -6.59 -3.29 16.50
N PHE A 143 -6.86 -3.60 15.24
CA PHE A 143 -8.21 -3.71 14.71
C PHE A 143 -8.29 -4.66 13.50
N THR A 144 -9.44 -5.31 13.35
CA THR A 144 -9.77 -6.15 12.20
C THR A 144 -11.10 -5.68 11.63
N PHE A 145 -11.09 -5.29 10.37
CA PHE A 145 -12.31 -5.07 9.60
C PHE A 145 -12.74 -6.41 9.02
N ASP A 146 -13.69 -7.03 9.68
CA ASP A 146 -14.31 -8.27 9.25
C ASP A 146 -15.62 -8.01 8.47
N HIS A 147 -16.22 -9.06 7.97
CA HIS A 147 -17.48 -8.98 7.22
C HIS A 147 -18.62 -8.28 8.01
N GLN A 148 -18.68 -8.45 9.35
CA GLN A 148 -19.74 -7.85 10.17
C GLN A 148 -19.56 -6.33 10.32
N LEU A 149 -18.32 -5.84 10.17
CA LEU A 149 -17.97 -4.42 10.24
C LEU A 149 -17.86 -3.78 8.86
N GLY A 150 -18.38 -4.43 7.81
CA GLY A 150 -18.33 -3.94 6.45
C GLY A 150 -17.01 -4.24 5.75
N GLY A 151 -16.31 -5.31 6.16
CA GLY A 151 -15.15 -5.87 5.48
C GLY A 151 -15.52 -6.55 4.17
N HIS A 152 -14.51 -7.12 3.52
CA HIS A 152 -14.67 -7.80 2.25
C HIS A 152 -15.27 -9.20 2.42
N ASN A 153 -16.02 -9.66 1.39
CA ASN A 153 -16.58 -11.00 1.32
C ASN A 153 -15.63 -12.01 0.64
N GLU A 154 -14.64 -11.50 -0.07
CA GLU A 154 -13.64 -12.25 -0.82
C GLU A 154 -12.25 -11.71 -0.54
N SER A 155 -11.23 -12.23 -1.23
CA SER A 155 -9.83 -11.83 -1.07
C SER A 155 -9.63 -10.32 -1.19
N VAL A 156 -8.86 -9.76 -0.28
CA VAL A 156 -8.41 -8.37 -0.34
C VAL A 156 -7.13 -8.30 -1.16
N SER A 157 -7.18 -7.63 -2.29
CA SER A 157 -6.07 -7.52 -3.24
C SER A 157 -5.16 -6.32 -3.00
N CYS A 158 -5.70 -5.23 -2.48
CA CYS A 158 -4.95 -4.00 -2.22
C CYS A 158 -5.47 -3.23 -1.02
N VAL A 159 -4.54 -2.58 -0.30
CA VAL A 159 -4.84 -1.68 0.82
C VAL A 159 -3.96 -0.44 0.72
N MET A 160 -4.42 0.67 1.28
CA MET A 160 -3.66 1.90 1.32
C MET A 160 -4.12 2.80 2.47
N PHE A 161 -3.16 3.39 3.20
CA PHE A 161 -3.43 4.60 3.97
C PHE A 161 -3.41 5.80 3.04
N HIS A 162 -4.45 6.63 3.08
CA HIS A 162 -4.41 7.87 2.33
C HIS A 162 -3.30 8.78 2.90
N PRO A 163 -2.47 9.41 2.04
CA PRO A 163 -1.31 10.16 2.52
C PRO A 163 -1.65 11.38 3.38
N GLU A 164 -2.82 12.00 3.19
CA GLU A 164 -3.18 13.27 3.83
C GLU A 164 -4.49 13.19 4.62
N ILE A 165 -5.46 12.41 4.17
CA ILE A 165 -6.74 12.26 4.85
C ILE A 165 -6.68 11.06 5.79
N PRO A 166 -7.25 11.14 7.02
CA PRO A 166 -7.19 10.04 7.97
C PRO A 166 -8.15 8.89 7.63
N ILE A 167 -7.93 8.26 6.49
CA ILE A 167 -8.69 7.11 6.01
C ILE A 167 -7.77 5.96 5.59
N VAL A 168 -8.33 4.76 5.68
CA VAL A 168 -7.79 3.54 5.08
C VAL A 168 -8.73 3.11 3.98
N MET A 169 -8.17 2.66 2.88
CA MET A 169 -8.93 2.15 1.73
C MET A 169 -8.45 0.74 1.41
N SER A 170 -9.37 -0.10 0.99
CA SER A 170 -9.04 -1.42 0.47
C SER A 170 -9.92 -1.78 -0.72
N GLY A 171 -9.36 -2.58 -1.61
CA GLY A 171 -10.08 -3.19 -2.73
C GLY A 171 -9.96 -4.70 -2.68
N GLY A 172 -10.99 -5.38 -3.13
CA GLY A 172 -11.06 -6.84 -3.10
C GLY A 172 -11.59 -7.44 -4.40
N GLU A 173 -11.63 -8.76 -4.43
CA GLU A 173 -12.21 -9.53 -5.53
C GLU A 173 -13.74 -9.43 -5.55
N ASP A 174 -14.36 -9.02 -4.44
CA ASP A 174 -15.79 -8.74 -4.29
C ASP A 174 -16.25 -7.45 -5.01
N GLU A 175 -15.41 -6.87 -5.85
CA GLU A 175 -15.68 -5.71 -6.69
C GLU A 175 -15.90 -4.39 -5.92
N VAL A 176 -15.57 -4.36 -4.63
CA VAL A 176 -15.86 -3.26 -3.73
C VAL A 176 -14.59 -2.57 -3.26
N VAL A 177 -14.63 -1.23 -3.22
CA VAL A 177 -13.67 -0.43 -2.47
C VAL A 177 -14.30 -0.04 -1.14
N ASN A 178 -13.71 -0.46 -0.05
CA ASN A 178 -14.10 -0.06 1.29
C ASN A 178 -13.24 1.12 1.76
N VAL A 179 -13.87 2.06 2.43
CA VAL A 179 -13.22 3.25 3.01
C VAL A 179 -13.58 3.33 4.49
N TRP A 180 -12.56 3.34 5.35
CA TRP A 180 -12.71 3.47 6.80
C TRP A 180 -11.93 4.67 7.33
N SER A 181 -12.40 5.22 8.44
CA SER A 181 -11.62 6.18 9.22
C SER A 181 -10.45 5.49 9.89
N SER A 182 -9.23 5.97 9.66
CA SER A 182 -8.02 5.46 10.33
C SER A 182 -7.91 5.85 11.80
N THR A 183 -8.79 6.74 12.27
CA THR A 183 -8.80 7.22 13.66
C THR A 183 -9.84 6.53 14.51
N THR A 184 -11.04 6.30 13.97
CA THR A 184 -12.18 5.74 14.71
C THR A 184 -12.47 4.30 14.32
N TYR A 185 -11.82 3.78 13.27
CA TYR A 185 -12.02 2.45 12.68
C TYR A 185 -13.48 2.17 12.30
N LYS A 186 -14.23 3.23 11.95
CA LYS A 186 -15.61 3.10 11.48
C LYS A 186 -15.65 3.18 9.96
N ALA A 187 -16.58 2.42 9.37
CA ALA A 187 -16.87 2.54 7.95
C ALA A 187 -17.33 3.96 7.61
N VAL A 188 -16.75 4.53 6.56
CA VAL A 188 -17.08 5.84 6.02
C VAL A 188 -18.01 5.67 4.81
N THR A 189 -17.58 4.86 3.84
CA THR A 189 -18.35 4.56 2.64
C THR A 189 -17.83 3.30 1.96
N GLN A 190 -18.66 2.78 1.08
CA GLN A 190 -18.33 1.67 0.20
C GLN A 190 -18.60 2.09 -1.24
N LEU A 191 -17.68 1.83 -2.15
CA LEU A 191 -17.79 2.22 -3.55
C LEU A 191 -17.80 0.97 -4.43
N ASN A 192 -18.75 0.89 -5.36
CA ASN A 192 -18.80 -0.14 -6.38
C ASN A 192 -19.12 0.52 -7.72
N TYR A 193 -18.25 0.35 -8.70
CA TYR A 193 -18.39 0.93 -10.03
C TYR A 193 -18.79 -0.11 -11.09
N GLY A 194 -18.96 -1.37 -10.71
CA GLY A 194 -19.33 -2.46 -11.62
C GLY A 194 -18.23 -2.81 -12.64
N LEU A 195 -16.96 -2.57 -12.29
CA LEU A 195 -15.80 -2.83 -13.16
C LEU A 195 -15.01 -4.09 -12.75
N LYS A 196 -15.65 -4.99 -12.01
CA LYS A 196 -15.11 -6.25 -11.48
C LYS A 196 -14.04 -6.04 -10.41
N ARG A 197 -13.07 -6.97 -10.28
CA ARG A 197 -12.07 -7.01 -9.21
C ARG A 197 -11.18 -5.78 -9.21
N ILE A 198 -10.82 -5.34 -8.02
CA ILE A 198 -9.88 -4.23 -7.80
C ILE A 198 -8.49 -4.81 -7.58
N TRP A 199 -7.50 -4.36 -8.35
CA TRP A 199 -6.12 -4.82 -8.28
C TRP A 199 -5.18 -3.84 -7.62
N SER A 200 -5.48 -2.55 -7.70
CA SER A 200 -4.58 -1.52 -7.19
C SER A 200 -5.32 -0.27 -6.76
N ILE A 201 -4.79 0.38 -5.74
CA ILE A 201 -5.21 1.70 -5.26
C ILE A 201 -3.97 2.58 -5.19
N SER A 202 -4.07 3.82 -5.66
CA SER A 202 -2.99 4.78 -5.58
C SER A 202 -3.53 6.18 -5.36
N ALA A 203 -2.96 6.92 -4.42
CA ALA A 203 -3.28 8.32 -4.18
C ALA A 203 -2.25 9.23 -4.85
N MET A 204 -2.73 10.32 -5.44
CA MET A 204 -1.86 11.35 -5.98
C MET A 204 -1.39 12.25 -4.83
N PRO A 205 -0.08 12.39 -4.60
CA PRO A 205 0.46 13.27 -3.56
C PRO A 205 -0.02 14.71 -3.73
N GLU A 206 -0.17 15.42 -2.60
CA GLU A 206 -0.60 16.83 -2.54
C GLU A 206 -2.00 17.09 -3.12
N THR A 207 -2.76 16.04 -3.35
CA THR A 207 -4.14 16.12 -3.83
C THR A 207 -5.00 15.10 -3.08
N ASN A 208 -6.32 15.28 -3.18
CA ASN A 208 -7.26 14.29 -2.67
C ASN A 208 -7.69 13.29 -3.76
N ALA A 209 -6.95 13.19 -4.86
CA ALA A 209 -7.28 12.29 -5.95
C ALA A 209 -6.75 10.89 -5.66
N VAL A 210 -7.61 9.89 -5.88
CA VAL A 210 -7.29 8.46 -5.74
C VAL A 210 -7.73 7.74 -7.01
N GLY A 211 -6.82 6.93 -7.53
CA GLY A 211 -7.05 6.05 -8.67
C GLY A 211 -7.22 4.61 -8.22
N PHE A 212 -8.16 3.91 -8.85
CA PHE A 212 -8.44 2.50 -8.66
C PHE A 212 -8.28 1.77 -9.99
N GLY A 213 -7.48 0.72 -10.00
CA GLY A 213 -7.33 -0.16 -11.16
C GLY A 213 -8.21 -1.41 -11.00
N TYR A 214 -9.08 -1.63 -11.98
CA TYR A 214 -10.01 -2.75 -12.07
C TYR A 214 -9.67 -3.68 -13.23
N ASP A 215 -10.31 -4.84 -13.31
CA ASP A 215 -10.24 -5.73 -14.49
C ASP A 215 -10.66 -5.00 -15.77
N GLU A 216 -11.70 -4.19 -15.72
CA GLU A 216 -12.34 -3.58 -16.88
C GLU A 216 -12.00 -2.10 -17.08
N GLY A 217 -11.09 -1.54 -16.29
CA GLY A 217 -10.67 -0.16 -16.46
C GLY A 217 -10.10 0.50 -15.22
N THR A 218 -10.03 1.81 -15.25
CA THR A 218 -9.49 2.62 -14.16
C THR A 218 -10.47 3.73 -13.81
N VAL A 219 -10.70 3.93 -12.52
CA VAL A 219 -11.51 5.03 -11.98
C VAL A 219 -10.61 5.97 -11.20
N VAL A 220 -10.73 7.26 -11.43
CA VAL A 220 -10.06 8.29 -10.62
C VAL A 220 -11.14 9.15 -9.98
N ILE A 221 -11.12 9.25 -8.67
CA ILE A 221 -12.03 10.09 -7.90
C ILE A 221 -11.27 11.10 -7.07
N LYS A 222 -11.95 12.15 -6.68
CA LYS A 222 -11.46 13.12 -5.72
C LYS A 222 -12.21 12.94 -4.41
N ILE A 223 -11.47 12.68 -3.33
CA ILE A 223 -12.03 12.42 -2.01
C ILE A 223 -12.08 13.73 -1.21
N GLY A 224 -13.20 13.96 -0.54
CA GLY A 224 -13.43 15.15 0.30
C GLY A 224 -14.29 16.20 -0.36
N LYS A 225 -14.71 17.17 0.44
CA LYS A 225 -15.46 18.32 -0.06
C LYS A 225 -14.47 19.36 -0.54
N GLU A 226 -14.56 19.78 -1.79
CA GLU A 226 -13.91 21.00 -2.21
C GLU A 226 -14.47 22.15 -1.38
N LEU A 227 -13.60 22.87 -0.68
CA LEU A 227 -14.01 24.14 -0.09
C LEU A 227 -14.34 25.07 -1.26
N PRO A 228 -15.57 25.61 -1.32
CA PRO A 228 -15.91 26.52 -2.38
C PRO A 228 -14.96 27.72 -2.33
N LEU A 229 -14.47 28.12 -3.51
CA LEU A 229 -13.67 29.33 -3.61
C LEU A 229 -14.50 30.48 -3.09
N ALA A 230 -14.05 31.10 -2.03
CA ALA A 230 -14.69 32.26 -1.42
C ALA A 230 -13.71 33.41 -1.33
N THR A 231 -14.15 34.59 -1.66
CA THR A 231 -13.41 35.83 -1.43
C THR A 231 -14.24 36.78 -0.59
N PHE A 232 -13.56 37.55 0.25
CA PHE A 232 -14.18 38.54 1.10
C PHE A 232 -13.71 39.94 0.69
N ASN A 233 -14.64 40.83 0.44
CA ASN A 233 -14.34 42.24 0.18
C ASN A 233 -15.47 43.13 0.71
N ASN A 234 -15.13 44.20 1.44
CA ASN A 234 -16.06 45.22 1.97
C ASN A 234 -17.32 44.62 2.65
N GLY A 235 -17.14 43.64 3.54
CA GLY A 235 -18.24 43.03 4.29
C GLY A 235 -19.11 42.07 3.47
N LYS A 236 -18.74 41.76 2.22
CA LYS A 236 -19.45 40.82 1.36
C LYS A 236 -18.56 39.58 1.12
N VAL A 237 -19.18 38.41 1.24
CA VAL A 237 -18.58 37.11 0.87
C VAL A 237 -19.11 36.72 -0.49
N VAL A 238 -18.24 36.48 -1.44
CA VAL A 238 -18.58 35.87 -2.73
C VAL A 238 -18.05 34.44 -2.70
N GLN A 239 -18.97 33.51 -2.82
CA GLN A 239 -18.69 32.07 -2.84
C GLN A 239 -19.08 31.51 -4.20
N VAL A 240 -18.12 30.83 -4.83
CA VAL A 240 -18.41 30.06 -6.07
C VAL A 240 -18.87 28.68 -5.63
N LYS A 241 -20.12 28.33 -5.92
CA LYS A 241 -20.59 26.95 -5.88
C LYS A 241 -20.26 26.33 -7.24
N SER A 242 -19.48 25.25 -7.25
CA SER A 242 -19.40 24.42 -8.43
C SER A 242 -20.78 23.85 -8.72
N ASN A 243 -21.26 24.06 -9.93
CA ASN A 243 -22.47 23.38 -10.38
C ASN A 243 -22.16 21.88 -10.46
N GLU A 244 -22.76 21.11 -9.59
CA GLU A 244 -22.94 19.69 -9.83
C GLU A 244 -23.83 19.52 -11.05
N ILE A 245 -23.31 18.91 -12.10
CA ILE A 245 -24.12 18.35 -13.19
C ILE A 245 -24.36 16.89 -12.84
#